data_4ce5354c2fddb875d3fec39835253f27
#
_entry.id   4ce5354c2fddb875d3fec39835253f27
#
_cell.length_a   1.000
_cell.length_b   1.000
_cell.length_c   1.000
_cell.angle_alpha   90.00
_cell.angle_beta   90.00
_cell.angle_gamma   90.00
#
_symmetry.space_group_name_H-M   'P 1'
#
loop_
_entity.id
_entity.type
_entity.pdbx_description
1 polymer ?
#
loop_
_entity_poly.entity_id
_entity_poly.type
_entity_poly.pdbx_seq_one_letter_code
_entity_poly.pdbx_strand_id
1 'polypeptide(L)'
;MKDFPVTSPLGLQIALTKELATLFDGMLFQNAVDNGDSLTKLAIYEQSLPIASKEVKAYEDETTDTTDFYADEVEDSIIKCPWCNVKIDKWWQDKDNRWVVKVAFIFGIYNNDKSNCGHREIINLVEKIRQRFTLDPMLESQYRNRGNFDAEVNEEDTYPYFFGVVVTDFELKGVEREWEKYL
;
A
#
# COMPACT_ATOMS: atom_id res chain seq x y z
N MET A 1 -19.42 -20.09 -21.39
CA MET A 1 -19.57 -18.83 -20.62
C MET A 1 -18.44 -17.94 -21.08
N LYS A 2 -18.68 -16.81 -21.69
CA LYS A 2 -17.62 -15.87 -22.05
C LYS A 2 -17.19 -15.19 -20.73
N ASP A 3 -15.96 -15.42 -20.32
CA ASP A 3 -15.35 -14.68 -19.21
C ASP A 3 -15.25 -13.21 -19.63
N PHE A 4 -16.21 -12.42 -19.20
CA PHE A 4 -16.07 -10.96 -19.29
C PHE A 4 -14.98 -10.55 -18.33
N PRO A 5 -13.94 -9.83 -18.76
CA PRO A 5 -12.98 -9.27 -17.83
C PRO A 5 -13.72 -8.33 -16.88
N VAL A 6 -13.89 -8.77 -15.66
CA VAL A 6 -14.60 -7.98 -14.65
C VAL A 6 -13.68 -6.84 -14.23
N THR A 7 -13.87 -5.67 -14.82
CA THR A 7 -13.27 -4.44 -14.32
C THR A 7 -13.91 -4.11 -12.97
N SER A 8 -13.16 -4.27 -11.90
CA SER A 8 -13.65 -4.05 -10.54
C SER A 8 -12.59 -3.30 -9.73
N PRO A 9 -12.98 -2.66 -8.61
CA PRO A 9 -12.00 -2.08 -7.68
C PRO A 9 -10.98 -3.10 -7.17
N LEU A 10 -11.40 -4.34 -6.92
CA LEU A 10 -10.49 -5.42 -6.52
C LEU A 10 -9.52 -5.78 -7.65
N GLY A 11 -10.00 -5.89 -8.89
CA GLY A 11 -9.14 -6.14 -10.05
C GLY A 11 -8.12 -5.02 -10.25
N LEU A 12 -8.52 -3.75 -10.05
CA LEU A 12 -7.62 -2.62 -10.06
C LEU A 12 -6.53 -2.74 -8.97
N GLN A 13 -6.90 -3.10 -7.75
CA GLN A 13 -5.97 -3.26 -6.63
C GLN A 13 -4.91 -4.32 -6.95
N ILE A 14 -5.32 -5.49 -7.44
CA ILE A 14 -4.42 -6.58 -7.84
C ILE A 14 -3.49 -6.13 -8.97
N ALA A 15 -4.01 -5.44 -9.99
CA ALA A 15 -3.21 -4.94 -11.09
C ALA A 15 -2.18 -3.90 -10.62
N LEU A 16 -2.56 -2.99 -9.72
CA LEU A 16 -1.66 -2.01 -9.12
C LEU A 16 -0.57 -2.65 -8.27
N THR A 17 -0.90 -3.67 -7.48
CA THR A 17 0.09 -4.41 -6.68
C THR A 17 1.16 -5.03 -7.57
N LYS A 18 0.77 -5.64 -8.69
CA LYS A 18 1.71 -6.19 -9.68
C LYS A 18 2.55 -5.10 -10.37
N GLU A 19 1.91 -4.01 -10.76
CA GLU A 19 2.59 -2.88 -11.40
C GLU A 19 3.65 -2.28 -10.49
N LEU A 20 3.31 -2.04 -9.21
CA LEU A 20 4.26 -1.50 -8.23
C LEU A 20 5.41 -2.46 -7.94
N ALA A 21 5.16 -3.77 -7.90
CA ALA A 21 6.22 -4.77 -7.75
C ALA A 21 7.25 -4.67 -8.89
N THR A 22 6.78 -4.39 -10.11
CA THR A 22 7.65 -4.17 -11.27
C THR A 22 8.33 -2.79 -11.22
N LEU A 23 7.58 -1.74 -10.88
CA LEU A 23 8.06 -0.36 -10.84
C LEU A 23 9.19 -0.16 -9.82
N PHE A 24 9.10 -0.84 -8.69
CA PHE A 24 10.07 -0.75 -7.60
C PHE A 24 11.09 -1.89 -7.60
N ASP A 25 11.06 -2.77 -8.60
CA ASP A 25 12.08 -3.83 -8.69
C ASP A 25 13.49 -3.23 -8.79
N GLY A 26 14.40 -3.80 -8.01
CA GLY A 26 15.77 -3.28 -7.89
C GLY A 26 15.99 -2.13 -6.91
N MET A 27 14.93 -1.53 -6.34
CA MET A 27 15.07 -0.61 -5.21
C MET A 27 15.27 -1.38 -3.92
N LEU A 28 16.26 -0.96 -3.15
CA LEU A 28 16.61 -1.57 -1.87
C LEU A 28 16.57 -0.50 -0.76
N PHE A 29 16.03 -0.89 0.37
CA PHE A 29 15.83 -0.05 1.55
C PHE A 29 16.39 -0.73 2.79
N GLN A 30 16.72 0.05 3.81
CA GLN A 30 17.14 -0.51 5.09
C GLN A 30 16.03 -1.37 5.71
N ASN A 31 16.42 -2.51 6.25
CA ASN A 31 15.50 -3.46 6.89
C ASN A 31 15.33 -3.10 8.37
N ALA A 32 14.09 -2.85 8.80
CA ALA A 32 13.80 -2.53 10.20
C ALA A 32 14.04 -3.73 11.16
N VAL A 33 13.97 -4.96 10.64
CA VAL A 33 14.09 -6.18 11.45
C VAL A 33 15.49 -6.32 12.07
N ASP A 34 16.51 -5.86 11.37
CA ASP A 34 17.93 -5.92 11.81
C ASP A 34 18.53 -4.53 12.06
N ASN A 35 17.70 -3.54 12.37
CA ASN A 35 18.10 -2.16 12.63
C ASN A 35 18.87 -1.51 11.46
N GLY A 36 18.59 -1.95 10.22
CA GLY A 36 19.20 -1.39 9.03
C GLY A 36 20.53 -2.02 8.62
N ASP A 37 20.94 -3.11 9.25
CA ASP A 37 22.20 -3.81 8.91
C ASP A 37 22.13 -4.47 7.53
N SER A 38 20.93 -4.82 7.05
CA SER A 38 20.70 -5.35 5.71
C SER A 38 19.81 -4.45 4.87
N LEU A 39 19.86 -4.68 3.56
CA LEU A 39 18.96 -4.06 2.61
C LEU A 39 17.92 -5.06 2.11
N THR A 40 16.67 -4.62 1.98
CA THR A 40 15.57 -5.44 1.50
C THR A 40 14.72 -4.72 0.46
N LYS A 41 13.94 -5.48 -0.30
CA LYS A 41 12.97 -4.92 -1.25
C LYS A 41 11.74 -4.40 -0.52
N LEU A 42 11.04 -3.46 -1.15
CA LEU A 42 9.76 -2.97 -0.69
C LEU A 42 8.72 -4.08 -0.72
N ALA A 43 8.11 -4.39 0.42
CA ALA A 43 6.98 -5.33 0.50
C ALA A 43 5.69 -4.60 0.08
N ILE A 44 4.88 -5.21 -0.79
CA ILE A 44 3.64 -4.59 -1.27
C ILE A 44 2.46 -5.39 -0.76
N TYR A 45 1.52 -4.69 -0.11
CA TYR A 45 0.34 -5.27 0.50
C TYR A 45 -0.94 -4.67 -0.08
N GLU A 46 -1.99 -5.46 -0.07
CA GLU A 46 -3.33 -5.05 -0.50
C GLU A 46 -4.17 -4.66 0.73
N GLN A 47 -4.75 -3.47 0.71
CA GLN A 47 -5.71 -2.92 1.64
C GLN A 47 -5.20 -2.70 3.08
N SER A 48 -4.54 -3.68 3.67
CA SER A 48 -4.07 -3.63 5.05
C SER A 48 -2.73 -4.36 5.22
N LEU A 49 -1.96 -3.94 6.20
CA LEU A 49 -0.76 -4.66 6.58
C LEU A 49 -1.13 -6.01 7.21
N PRO A 50 -0.30 -7.06 7.03
CA PRO A 50 -0.52 -8.34 7.69
C PRO A 50 -0.60 -8.16 9.20
N ILE A 51 -1.55 -8.84 9.83
CA ILE A 51 -1.59 -8.93 11.28
C ILE A 51 -0.40 -9.79 11.70
N ALA A 52 0.48 -9.26 12.53
CA ALA A 52 1.53 -10.05 13.14
C ALA A 52 0.87 -11.16 13.97
N SER A 53 1.12 -12.42 13.61
CA SER A 53 0.70 -13.54 14.43
C SER A 53 1.44 -13.41 15.77
N LYS A 54 0.70 -13.13 16.84
CA LYS A 54 1.22 -13.33 18.19
C LYS A 54 1.45 -14.84 18.31
N GLU A 55 2.69 -15.27 18.33
CA GLU A 55 3.01 -16.56 18.91
C GLU A 55 2.66 -16.44 20.38
N VAL A 56 1.47 -16.93 20.74
CA VAL A 56 1.12 -17.19 22.12
C VAL A 56 2.04 -18.34 22.54
N LYS A 57 3.17 -18.04 23.13
CA LYS A 57 3.92 -19.03 23.89
C LYS A 57 3.02 -19.38 25.07
N ALA A 58 2.31 -20.50 24.96
CA ALA A 58 1.66 -21.12 26.09
C ALA A 58 2.80 -21.50 27.05
N TYR A 59 3.01 -20.71 28.07
CA TYR A 59 3.74 -21.17 29.24
C TYR A 59 2.81 -22.14 29.96
N GLU A 60 3.03 -23.45 29.77
CA GLU A 60 2.63 -24.44 30.73
C GLU A 60 3.48 -24.22 31.97
N ASP A 61 3.02 -23.41 32.88
CA ASP A 61 3.53 -23.41 34.25
C ASP A 61 2.35 -23.63 35.19
N GLU A 62 2.29 -24.87 35.68
CA GLU A 62 1.48 -25.26 36.83
C GLU A 62 2.05 -24.54 38.05
N THR A 63 1.16 -23.89 38.77
CA THR A 63 1.30 -23.28 40.11
C THR A 63 1.65 -21.80 40.14
N THR A 64 0.66 -20.98 40.27
CA THR A 64 0.35 -20.18 41.46
C THR A 64 -0.65 -19.07 41.15
N ASP A 65 -1.68 -19.11 41.95
CA ASP A 65 -2.67 -18.08 42.24
C ASP A 65 -2.01 -16.74 42.49
N THR A 66 -2.13 -15.81 41.52
CA THR A 66 -2.18 -14.35 41.79
C THR A 66 -2.60 -13.60 40.54
N THR A 67 -3.71 -12.91 40.66
CA THR A 67 -4.23 -11.88 39.80
C THR A 67 -3.29 -10.70 39.69
N ASP A 68 -2.36 -10.75 38.74
CA ASP A 68 -1.72 -9.57 38.24
C ASP A 68 -1.79 -9.61 36.71
N PHE A 69 -2.88 -9.07 36.18
CA PHE A 69 -2.97 -8.64 34.79
C PHE A 69 -2.08 -7.39 34.57
N TYR A 70 -0.79 -7.56 34.73
CA TYR A 70 0.13 -6.67 34.03
C TYR A 70 0.13 -7.19 32.58
N ALA A 71 -0.44 -6.39 31.70
CA ALA A 71 -0.21 -6.52 30.29
C ALA A 71 1.31 -6.51 30.11
N ASP A 72 1.91 -7.71 30.00
CA ASP A 72 3.25 -7.83 29.48
C ASP A 72 3.30 -7.04 28.19
N GLU A 73 4.30 -6.18 28.14
CA GLU A 73 4.62 -5.32 27.03
C GLU A 73 4.33 -6.07 25.75
N VAL A 74 3.31 -5.62 25.05
CA VAL A 74 3.07 -6.01 23.67
C VAL A 74 4.39 -5.66 23.00
N GLU A 75 5.26 -6.65 22.80
CA GLU A 75 6.35 -6.49 21.84
C GLU A 75 5.63 -5.98 20.60
N ASP A 76 5.73 -4.67 20.38
CA ASP A 76 5.17 -3.98 19.25
C ASP A 76 5.49 -4.86 18.06
N SER A 77 4.45 -5.38 17.44
CA SER A 77 4.59 -6.18 16.23
C SER A 77 5.31 -5.27 15.26
N ILE A 78 6.64 -5.43 15.22
CA ILE A 78 7.54 -4.59 14.44
C ILE A 78 6.96 -4.54 13.04
N ILE A 79 6.41 -3.40 12.69
CA ILE A 79 5.95 -3.15 11.33
C ILE A 79 7.18 -3.34 10.48
N LYS A 80 7.24 -4.45 9.75
CA LYS A 80 8.41 -4.84 8.97
C LYS A 80 8.58 -3.87 7.81
N CYS A 81 9.08 -2.67 8.09
CA CYS A 81 9.51 -1.73 7.05
C CYS A 81 10.69 -2.33 6.27
N PRO A 82 10.80 -2.09 4.96
CA PRO A 82 9.98 -1.18 4.15
C PRO A 82 8.72 -1.84 3.58
N TRP A 83 7.64 -1.08 3.45
CA TRP A 83 6.41 -1.56 2.85
C TRP A 83 5.64 -0.47 2.09
N CYS A 84 4.82 -0.90 1.13
CA CYS A 84 3.82 -0.11 0.45
C CYS A 84 2.46 -0.80 0.56
N ASN A 85 1.44 -0.07 0.98
CA ASN A 85 0.07 -0.56 1.04
C ASN A 85 -0.77 0.08 -0.07
N VAL A 86 -1.34 -0.74 -0.94
CA VAL A 86 -2.27 -0.33 -1.99
C VAL A 86 -3.68 -0.38 -1.43
N LYS A 87 -4.20 0.76 -1.03
CA LYS A 87 -5.51 0.87 -0.38
C LYS A 87 -6.56 1.44 -1.31
N ILE A 88 -7.68 0.75 -1.46
CA ILE A 88 -8.90 1.33 -2.05
C ILE A 88 -9.59 2.15 -0.95
N ASP A 89 -9.65 3.46 -1.14
CA ASP A 89 -10.26 4.38 -0.19
C ASP A 89 -11.79 4.45 -0.40
N LYS A 90 -12.19 4.75 -1.62
CA LYS A 90 -13.60 4.77 -2.03
C LYS A 90 -13.75 4.60 -3.53
N TRP A 91 -14.97 4.30 -3.97
CA TRP A 91 -15.34 4.31 -5.38
C TRP A 91 -16.73 4.89 -5.56
N TRP A 92 -16.96 5.53 -6.71
CA TRP A 92 -18.23 6.18 -7.02
C TRP A 92 -18.43 6.26 -8.52
N GLN A 93 -19.64 6.63 -8.93
CA GLN A 93 -19.96 6.94 -10.30
C GLN A 93 -19.94 8.44 -10.50
N ASP A 94 -19.21 8.93 -11.49
CA ASP A 94 -19.14 10.36 -11.80
C ASP A 94 -20.35 10.83 -12.63
N LYS A 95 -20.35 12.11 -13.01
CA LYS A 95 -21.46 12.73 -13.78
C LYS A 95 -21.64 12.13 -15.17
N ASP A 96 -20.60 11.52 -15.72
CA ASP A 96 -20.58 10.88 -17.03
C ASP A 96 -20.87 9.37 -16.93
N ASN A 97 -21.40 8.92 -15.79
CA ASN A 97 -21.68 7.51 -15.49
C ASN A 97 -20.46 6.60 -15.51
N ARG A 98 -19.25 7.14 -15.31
CA ARG A 98 -18.02 6.36 -15.25
C ARG A 98 -17.72 5.97 -13.81
N TRP A 99 -17.31 4.73 -13.62
CA TRP A 99 -16.84 4.29 -12.32
C TRP A 99 -15.43 4.83 -12.03
N VAL A 100 -15.29 5.49 -10.91
CA VAL A 100 -14.04 6.07 -10.43
C VAL A 100 -13.69 5.45 -9.10
N VAL A 101 -12.43 5.10 -8.94
CA VAL A 101 -11.87 4.50 -7.71
C VAL A 101 -10.75 5.39 -7.22
N LYS A 102 -10.86 5.84 -5.98
CA LYS A 102 -9.76 6.53 -5.28
C LYS A 102 -8.86 5.50 -4.63
N VAL A 103 -7.58 5.58 -4.97
CA VAL A 103 -6.53 4.70 -4.46
C VAL A 103 -5.54 5.51 -3.66
N ALA A 104 -5.17 5.01 -2.50
CA ALA A 104 -4.08 5.54 -1.68
C ALA A 104 -2.92 4.53 -1.69
N PHE A 105 -1.72 4.99 -2.03
CA PHE A 105 -0.47 4.26 -1.84
C PHE A 105 0.19 4.81 -0.60
N ILE A 106 0.24 3.99 0.45
CA ILE A 106 0.78 4.37 1.75
C ILE A 106 2.13 3.67 1.92
N PHE A 107 3.14 4.42 2.30
CA PHE A 107 4.51 3.93 2.45
C PHE A 107 4.95 3.99 3.90
N GLY A 108 5.69 2.96 4.32
CA GLY A 108 6.48 2.97 5.54
C GLY A 108 7.92 2.56 5.23
N ILE A 109 8.87 3.41 5.55
CA ILE A 109 10.30 3.21 5.32
C ILE A 109 11.04 3.30 6.64
N TYR A 110 12.04 2.47 6.80
CA TYR A 110 12.99 2.53 7.91
C TYR A 110 14.32 3.07 7.39
N ASN A 111 14.84 4.09 8.05
CA ASN A 111 16.15 4.64 7.75
C ASN A 111 16.80 5.16 9.04
N ASN A 112 17.87 4.52 9.47
CA ASN A 112 18.59 4.86 10.70
C ASN A 112 19.78 5.80 10.47
N ASP A 113 19.89 6.40 9.29
CA ASP A 113 20.93 7.40 9.02
C ASP A 113 20.70 8.63 9.93
N LYS A 114 21.74 9.00 10.66
CA LYS A 114 21.75 10.15 11.57
C LYS A 114 21.47 11.49 10.87
N SER A 115 21.51 11.55 9.55
CA SER A 115 21.13 12.72 8.77
C SER A 115 19.61 12.99 8.77
N ASN A 116 18.78 12.05 9.27
CA ASN A 116 17.33 12.12 9.31
C ASN A 116 16.70 12.39 7.93
N CYS A 117 17.23 11.75 6.88
CA CYS A 117 16.87 11.99 5.48
C CYS A 117 15.94 10.94 4.87
N GLY A 118 15.35 10.03 5.67
CA GLY A 118 14.49 8.94 5.18
C GLY A 118 13.25 9.43 4.40
N HIS A 119 12.77 10.66 4.67
CA HIS A 119 11.70 11.30 3.89
C HIS A 119 12.01 11.40 2.39
N ARG A 120 13.31 11.47 2.00
CA ARG A 120 13.73 11.52 0.58
C ARG A 120 13.38 10.24 -0.16
N GLU A 121 13.44 9.09 0.53
CA GLU A 121 13.06 7.80 -0.06
C GLU A 121 11.56 7.77 -0.34
N ILE A 122 10.73 8.30 0.57
CA ILE A 122 9.28 8.45 0.36
C ILE A 122 9.00 9.33 -0.85
N ILE A 123 9.64 10.50 -0.94
CA ILE A 123 9.45 11.42 -2.07
C ILE A 123 9.83 10.74 -3.39
N ASN A 124 10.92 9.97 -3.42
CA ASN A 124 11.34 9.23 -4.62
C ASN A 124 10.32 8.16 -5.03
N LEU A 125 9.71 7.45 -4.07
CA LEU A 125 8.68 6.46 -4.35
C LEU A 125 7.43 7.12 -4.94
N VAL A 126 6.96 8.20 -4.32
CA VAL A 126 5.83 8.99 -4.80
C VAL A 126 6.08 9.51 -6.22
N GLU A 127 7.26 10.07 -6.47
CA GLU A 127 7.62 10.61 -7.77
C GLU A 127 7.67 9.53 -8.85
N LYS A 128 8.14 8.33 -8.55
CA LYS A 128 8.12 7.20 -9.49
C LYS A 128 6.68 6.81 -9.89
N ILE A 129 5.76 6.77 -8.94
CA ILE A 129 4.33 6.52 -9.24
C ILE A 129 3.77 7.63 -10.14
N ARG A 130 4.00 8.89 -9.77
CA ARG A 130 3.55 10.04 -10.55
C ARG A 130 4.08 9.97 -11.99
N GLN A 131 5.38 9.74 -12.17
CA GLN A 131 6.01 9.64 -13.49
C GLN A 131 5.43 8.48 -14.29
N ARG A 132 5.28 7.29 -13.68
CA ARG A 132 4.71 6.12 -14.35
C ARG A 132 3.35 6.42 -14.94
N PHE A 133 2.41 6.95 -14.15
CA PHE A 133 1.05 7.20 -14.61
C PHE A 133 0.86 8.51 -15.39
N THR A 134 1.83 9.43 -15.32
CA THR A 134 1.85 10.61 -16.21
C THR A 134 2.30 10.24 -17.62
N LEU A 135 3.30 9.36 -17.74
CA LEU A 135 3.82 8.91 -19.04
C LEU A 135 2.87 7.95 -19.74
N ASP A 136 2.30 7.01 -18.99
CA ASP A 136 1.31 6.06 -19.49
C ASP A 136 0.19 5.91 -18.46
N PRO A 137 -0.95 6.59 -18.65
CA PRO A 137 -2.05 6.54 -17.71
C PRO A 137 -2.82 5.24 -17.71
N MET A 138 -2.54 4.33 -18.66
CA MET A 138 -3.27 3.06 -18.76
C MET A 138 -2.59 1.96 -17.95
N LEU A 139 -3.42 1.17 -17.28
CA LEU A 139 -3.03 -0.05 -16.59
C LEU A 139 -3.88 -1.20 -17.12
N GLU A 140 -3.22 -2.26 -17.62
CA GLU A 140 -3.86 -3.45 -18.22
C GLU A 140 -4.92 -3.13 -19.28
N SER A 141 -4.87 -1.96 -19.94
CA SER A 141 -5.86 -1.48 -20.93
C SER A 141 -7.30 -1.37 -20.39
N GLN A 142 -7.50 -1.51 -19.08
CA GLN A 142 -8.81 -1.53 -18.42
C GLN A 142 -8.99 -0.38 -17.42
N TYR A 143 -7.91 0.09 -16.84
CA TYR A 143 -7.91 1.12 -15.81
C TYR A 143 -7.13 2.33 -16.30
N ARG A 144 -7.70 3.51 -16.15
CA ARG A 144 -7.08 4.76 -16.56
C ARG A 144 -6.86 5.67 -15.36
N ASN A 145 -5.62 6.05 -15.12
CA ASN A 145 -5.32 7.09 -14.13
C ASN A 145 -5.83 8.45 -14.63
N ARG A 146 -6.47 9.22 -13.77
CA ARG A 146 -7.03 10.54 -14.11
C ARG A 146 -6.00 11.67 -14.10
N GLY A 147 -4.77 11.39 -13.67
CA GLY A 147 -3.68 12.37 -13.62
C GLY A 147 -3.75 13.34 -12.46
N ASN A 148 -4.66 13.13 -11.51
CA ASN A 148 -4.69 13.86 -10.26
C ASN A 148 -3.85 13.11 -9.23
N PHE A 149 -2.88 13.79 -8.65
CA PHE A 149 -2.03 13.24 -7.59
C PHE A 149 -2.02 14.22 -6.43
N ASP A 150 -2.31 13.70 -5.25
CA ASP A 150 -2.19 14.40 -3.98
C ASP A 150 -1.27 13.59 -3.08
N ALA A 151 -0.22 14.19 -2.59
CA ALA A 151 0.81 13.47 -1.86
C ALA A 151 1.21 14.24 -0.59
N GLU A 152 1.41 13.49 0.47
CA GLU A 152 1.79 14.00 1.78
C GLU A 152 2.89 13.12 2.38
N VAL A 153 3.87 13.75 3.00
CA VAL A 153 4.89 13.09 3.81
C VAL A 153 4.62 13.47 5.26
N ASN A 154 4.66 12.49 6.16
CA ASN A 154 4.42 12.74 7.58
C ASN A 154 5.44 13.77 8.11
N GLU A 155 4.94 14.85 8.72
CA GLU A 155 5.74 15.92 9.32
C GLU A 155 6.19 15.58 10.74
N GLU A 156 5.58 14.60 11.40
CA GLU A 156 5.99 14.18 12.73
C GLU A 156 7.36 13.52 12.70
N ASP A 157 8.20 13.84 13.67
CA ASP A 157 9.49 13.19 13.85
C ASP A 157 9.29 11.79 14.44
N THR A 158 9.19 10.81 13.53
CA THR A 158 9.01 9.39 13.86
C THR A 158 10.30 8.59 13.67
N TYR A 159 11.45 9.28 13.57
CA TYR A 159 12.76 8.64 13.39
C TYR A 159 12.89 7.39 14.28
N PRO A 160 13.37 6.28 13.72
CA PRO A 160 13.92 6.05 12.37
C PRO A 160 12.87 5.61 11.32
N TYR A 161 11.58 5.78 11.59
CA TYR A 161 10.49 5.41 10.69
C TYR A 161 9.96 6.63 9.95
N PHE A 162 9.75 6.50 8.66
CA PHE A 162 9.24 7.55 7.79
C PHE A 162 8.00 7.06 7.05
N PHE A 163 6.98 7.90 7.00
CA PHE A 163 5.71 7.56 6.37
C PHE A 163 5.31 8.61 5.35
N GLY A 164 4.56 8.19 4.35
CA GLY A 164 3.97 9.08 3.38
C GLY A 164 2.87 8.40 2.59
N VAL A 165 2.10 9.20 1.89
CA VAL A 165 0.98 8.74 1.09
C VAL A 165 0.91 9.49 -0.22
N VAL A 166 0.49 8.81 -1.27
CA VAL A 166 0.03 9.45 -2.50
C VAL A 166 -1.35 8.91 -2.86
N VAL A 167 -2.26 9.81 -3.15
CA VAL A 167 -3.64 9.51 -3.50
C VAL A 167 -3.88 9.91 -4.95
N THR A 168 -4.55 9.04 -5.70
CA THR A 168 -4.93 9.31 -7.09
C THR A 168 -6.21 8.58 -7.46
N ASP A 169 -6.88 9.04 -8.51
CA ASP A 169 -8.12 8.45 -8.99
C ASP A 169 -7.90 7.64 -10.26
N PHE A 170 -8.52 6.47 -10.31
CA PHE A 170 -8.57 5.63 -11.50
C PHE A 170 -10.00 5.51 -12.03
N GLU A 171 -10.13 5.60 -13.35
CA GLU A 171 -11.37 5.33 -14.06
C GLU A 171 -11.37 3.88 -14.52
N LEU A 172 -12.46 3.17 -14.26
CA LEU A 172 -12.68 1.81 -14.72
C LEU A 172 -13.38 1.85 -16.07
N LYS A 173 -12.95 1.01 -16.99
CA LYS A 173 -13.67 0.84 -18.25
C LYS A 173 -15.10 0.39 -17.97
N GLY A 174 -16.07 1.14 -18.47
CA GLY A 174 -17.49 0.86 -18.26
C GLY A 174 -17.88 -0.50 -18.81
N VAL A 175 -18.80 -1.17 -18.12
CA VAL A 175 -19.50 -2.34 -18.66
C VAL A 175 -20.63 -1.83 -19.53
N GLU A 176 -20.58 -2.10 -20.84
CA GLU A 176 -21.69 -1.79 -21.74
C GLU A 176 -22.93 -2.59 -21.33
N ARG A 177 -24.05 -1.92 -21.15
CA ARG A 177 -25.29 -2.59 -20.81
C ARG A 177 -25.80 -3.33 -22.08
N GLU A 178 -26.07 -4.62 -21.97
CA GLU A 178 -26.49 -5.44 -23.13
C GLU A 178 -27.73 -4.90 -23.82
N TRP A 179 -28.63 -4.23 -23.11
CA TRP A 179 -29.87 -3.70 -23.67
C TRP A 179 -29.64 -2.46 -24.55
N GLU A 180 -28.53 -1.76 -24.46
CA GLU A 180 -28.17 -0.65 -25.36
C GLU A 180 -27.85 -1.12 -26.78
N LYS A 181 -27.64 -2.42 -26.98
CA LYS A 181 -27.47 -3.03 -28.32
C LYS A 181 -28.76 -3.19 -29.10
N TYR A 182 -29.90 -2.96 -28.48
CA TYR A 182 -31.22 -3.16 -29.09
C TYR A 182 -32.00 -1.84 -29.34
N LEU A 183 -31.34 -0.69 -29.11
CA LEU A 183 -31.80 0.64 -29.44
C LEU A 183 -31.09 1.17 -30.70
#